data_d8f4ecf7f9d1f3dc29e25f205954a998
#
_entry.id   d8f4ecf7f9d1f3dc29e25f205954a998
#
_cell.length_a   1.000
_cell.length_b   1.000
_cell.length_c   1.000
_cell.angle_alpha   90.00
_cell.angle_beta   90.00
_cell.angle_gamma   90.00
#
_symmetry.space_group_name_H-M   'P 1'
#
loop_
_entity.id
_entity.type
_entity.pdbx_description
1 polymer ?
#
loop_
_entity_poly.entity_id
_entity_poly.type
_entity_poly.pdbx_seq_one_letter_code
_entity_poly.pdbx_strand_id
1 'polypeptide(L)'
;MSEDSAIPVTADDHIAVVYDELRRIAAAYVRRERGQTLQATALVNEAWLRLAGTAFTDKRHFIGVAARSMRQVLVDRARARGAQKRWAGLDRVSLTDSLVRAHSEDAMLPALDAALTRLESEDPQLAKIVELRYFVGLGIEEAAAVIGISPATLKRRFALARAWLFREMADQPR
;
A
#
# COMPACT_ATOMS: atom_id res chain seq x y z
N MET A 1 36.41 -6.40 15.78
CA MET A 1 35.14 -5.93 16.35
C MET A 1 34.96 -4.52 15.81
N SER A 2 34.29 -4.41 14.67
CA SER A 2 33.96 -3.11 14.08
C SER A 2 32.46 -2.92 14.32
N GLU A 3 32.15 -2.07 15.30
CA GLU A 3 30.79 -1.54 15.47
C GLU A 3 30.48 -0.70 14.23
N ASP A 4 29.71 -1.29 13.33
CA ASP A 4 29.04 -0.57 12.26
C ASP A 4 27.93 0.29 12.92
N SER A 5 28.32 1.45 13.39
CA SER A 5 27.43 2.46 13.94
C SER A 5 26.64 3.03 12.76
N ALA A 6 25.54 2.36 12.42
CA ALA A 6 24.60 2.84 11.44
C ALA A 6 24.02 4.17 11.92
N ILE A 7 24.56 5.27 11.42
CA ILE A 7 24.01 6.62 11.62
C ILE A 7 22.58 6.57 11.06
N PRO A 8 21.56 6.89 11.87
CA PRO A 8 20.19 6.90 11.39
C PRO A 8 20.08 7.95 10.27
N VAL A 9 19.72 7.48 9.08
CA VAL A 9 19.58 8.31 7.89
C VAL A 9 18.16 8.86 7.88
N THR A 10 18.00 10.18 7.89
CA THR A 10 16.69 10.80 7.74
C THR A 10 16.28 10.87 6.26
N ALA A 11 14.98 11.00 5.98
CA ALA A 11 14.48 11.23 4.64
C ALA A 11 15.16 12.46 3.99
N ASP A 12 15.48 13.48 4.80
CA ASP A 12 16.08 14.74 4.35
C ASP A 12 17.55 14.59 3.95
N ASP A 13 18.29 13.65 4.54
CA ASP A 13 19.72 13.44 4.25
C ASP A 13 19.98 12.81 2.86
N HIS A 14 18.94 12.12 2.31
CA HIS A 14 19.02 11.46 1.00
C HIS A 14 17.79 11.74 0.12
N ILE A 15 17.32 12.97 0.14
CA ILE A 15 16.08 13.42 -0.55
C ILE A 15 16.00 12.87 -1.98
N ALA A 16 17.06 13.00 -2.77
CA ALA A 16 17.06 12.57 -4.16
C ALA A 16 16.84 11.06 -4.31
N VAL A 17 17.56 10.25 -3.54
CA VAL A 17 17.49 8.78 -3.61
C VAL A 17 16.15 8.27 -3.12
N VAL A 18 15.66 8.83 -2.03
CA VAL A 18 14.36 8.47 -1.43
C VAL A 18 13.22 8.89 -2.35
N TYR A 19 13.30 10.08 -2.94
CA TYR A 19 12.30 10.57 -3.88
C TYR A 19 12.23 9.72 -5.16
N ASP A 20 13.37 9.35 -5.72
CA ASP A 20 13.44 8.48 -6.90
C ASP A 20 12.84 7.08 -6.61
N GLU A 21 13.11 6.52 -5.44
CA GLU A 21 12.55 5.24 -5.04
C GLU A 21 11.01 5.33 -4.85
N LEU A 22 10.51 6.39 -4.20
CA LEU A 22 9.07 6.66 -4.09
C LEU A 22 8.42 6.84 -5.45
N ARG A 23 9.09 7.54 -6.37
CA ARG A 23 8.62 7.73 -7.74
C ARG A 23 8.53 6.41 -8.51
N ARG A 24 9.52 5.53 -8.34
CA ARG A 24 9.51 4.18 -8.91
C ARG A 24 8.33 3.37 -8.39
N ILE A 25 8.08 3.41 -7.08
CA ILE A 25 6.97 2.75 -6.41
C ILE A 25 5.63 3.28 -6.93
N ALA A 26 5.46 4.60 -6.94
CA ALA A 26 4.23 5.24 -7.42
C ALA A 26 3.95 4.94 -8.89
N ALA A 27 4.98 4.95 -9.75
CA ALA A 27 4.85 4.61 -11.16
C ALA A 27 4.44 3.14 -11.36
N ALA A 28 4.95 2.22 -10.54
CA ALA A 28 4.56 0.82 -10.59
C ALA A 28 3.10 0.62 -10.18
N TYR A 29 2.62 1.39 -9.20
CA TYR A 29 1.23 1.37 -8.77
C TYR A 29 0.31 1.92 -9.87
N VAL A 30 0.57 3.12 -10.38
CA VAL A 30 -0.24 3.79 -11.41
C VAL A 30 -0.37 2.95 -12.68
N ARG A 31 0.69 2.21 -13.07
CA ARG A 31 0.62 1.29 -14.23
C ARG A 31 -0.36 0.14 -14.04
N ARG A 32 -0.66 -0.25 -12.80
CA ARG A 32 -1.61 -1.35 -12.50
C ARG A 32 -3.05 -0.88 -12.45
N GLU A 33 -3.26 0.39 -12.12
CA GLU A 33 -4.60 1.01 -12.10
C GLU A 33 -5.02 1.44 -13.49
N ARG A 34 -5.95 0.70 -14.10
CA ARG A 34 -6.55 1.07 -15.37
C ARG A 34 -7.61 2.14 -15.15
N GLY A 35 -7.37 3.34 -15.69
CA GLY A 35 -8.42 4.37 -15.85
C GLY A 35 -8.48 5.46 -14.78
N GLN A 36 -7.46 5.65 -13.95
CA GLN A 36 -7.45 6.73 -12.97
C GLN A 36 -6.53 7.89 -13.38
N THR A 37 -7.03 9.12 -13.14
CA THR A 37 -6.31 10.40 -13.25
C THR A 37 -5.24 10.58 -12.16
N LEU A 38 -4.79 9.48 -11.53
CA LEU A 38 -3.80 9.53 -10.47
C LEU A 38 -2.42 9.78 -11.09
N GLN A 39 -1.89 10.99 -10.91
CA GLN A 39 -0.52 11.26 -11.31
C GLN A 39 0.43 10.66 -10.26
N ALA A 40 1.40 9.86 -10.72
CA ALA A 40 2.43 9.27 -9.86
C ALA A 40 3.10 10.33 -8.96
N THR A 41 3.35 11.51 -9.51
CA THR A 41 3.95 12.65 -8.79
C THR A 41 3.13 13.10 -7.58
N ALA A 42 1.79 13.16 -7.71
CA ALA A 42 0.92 13.55 -6.60
C ALA A 42 0.95 12.50 -5.47
N LEU A 43 1.00 11.22 -5.83
CA LEU A 43 1.12 10.12 -4.87
C LEU A 43 2.47 10.16 -4.14
N VAL A 44 3.56 10.42 -4.88
CA VAL A 44 4.90 10.60 -4.30
C VAL A 44 4.94 11.75 -3.31
N ASN A 45 4.39 12.91 -3.68
CA ASN A 45 4.42 14.09 -2.82
C ASN A 45 3.64 13.85 -1.51
N GLU A 46 2.47 13.22 -1.57
CA GLU A 46 1.71 12.90 -0.35
C GLU A 46 2.42 11.86 0.53
N ALA A 47 3.00 10.82 -0.08
CA ALA A 47 3.78 9.85 0.67
C ALA A 47 5.02 10.49 1.29
N TRP A 48 5.71 11.36 0.55
CA TRP A 48 6.86 12.12 1.04
C TRP A 48 6.53 12.95 2.28
N LEU A 49 5.44 13.73 2.23
CA LEU A 49 5.01 14.54 3.36
C LEU A 49 4.77 13.71 4.63
N ARG A 50 4.35 12.45 4.48
CA ARG A 50 4.16 11.53 5.62
C ARG A 50 5.47 10.90 6.12
N LEU A 51 6.49 10.87 5.27
CA LEU A 51 7.81 10.33 5.60
C LEU A 51 8.77 11.41 6.12
N ALA A 52 8.46 12.68 5.89
CA ALA A 52 9.29 13.80 6.33
C ALA A 52 9.54 13.74 7.84
N GLY A 53 10.79 13.88 8.27
CA GLY A 53 11.21 13.77 9.65
C GLY A 53 11.30 12.34 10.21
N THR A 54 11.00 11.30 9.44
CA THR A 54 11.16 9.92 9.88
C THR A 54 12.61 9.47 9.66
N ALA A 55 13.23 8.92 10.71
CA ALA A 55 14.54 8.29 10.61
C ALA A 55 14.43 6.84 10.13
N PHE A 56 15.31 6.43 9.22
CA PHE A 56 15.36 5.07 8.69
C PHE A 56 16.69 4.42 9.08
N THR A 57 16.65 3.18 9.54
CA THR A 57 17.85 2.42 9.90
C THR A 57 18.60 1.93 8.67
N ASP A 58 17.87 1.58 7.62
CA ASP A 58 18.42 1.10 6.35
C ASP A 58 17.37 1.20 5.22
N LYS A 59 17.79 0.84 4.00
CA LYS A 59 16.92 0.81 2.81
C LYS A 59 15.70 -0.11 2.97
N ARG A 60 15.82 -1.23 3.68
CA ARG A 60 14.71 -2.18 3.89
C ARG A 60 13.65 -1.59 4.82
N HIS A 61 14.11 -0.90 5.86
CA HIS A 61 13.23 -0.15 6.76
C HIS A 61 12.49 0.95 6.00
N PHE A 62 13.21 1.75 5.21
CA PHE A 62 12.61 2.78 4.34
C PHE A 62 11.52 2.21 3.43
N ILE A 63 11.80 1.12 2.68
CA ILE A 63 10.83 0.51 1.77
C ILE A 63 9.58 0.03 2.53
N GLY A 64 9.75 -0.53 3.71
CA GLY A 64 8.63 -0.96 4.55
C GLY A 64 7.74 0.18 5.00
N VAL A 65 8.34 1.29 5.46
CA VAL A 65 7.59 2.49 5.90
C VAL A 65 6.93 3.19 4.70
N ALA A 66 7.63 3.26 3.56
CA ALA A 66 7.09 3.81 2.31
C ALA A 66 5.86 3.02 1.83
N ALA A 67 5.91 1.68 1.89
CA ALA A 67 4.79 0.81 1.54
C ALA A 67 3.54 1.15 2.36
N ARG A 68 3.71 1.32 3.66
CA ARG A 68 2.64 1.69 4.58
C ARG A 68 2.09 3.09 4.30
N SER A 69 2.97 4.07 4.07
CA SER A 69 2.56 5.44 3.69
C SER A 69 1.77 5.47 2.39
N MET A 70 2.23 4.74 1.37
CA MET A 70 1.52 4.62 0.09
C MET A 70 0.14 3.98 0.27
N ARG A 71 0.03 2.90 1.06
CA ARG A 71 -1.25 2.28 1.43
C ARG A 71 -2.20 3.33 2.01
N GLN A 72 -1.76 4.08 3.01
CA GLN A 72 -2.59 5.10 3.67
C GLN A 72 -3.05 6.19 2.71
N VAL A 73 -2.15 6.74 1.88
CA VAL A 73 -2.50 7.76 0.88
C VAL A 73 -3.58 7.25 -0.07
N LEU A 74 -3.45 6.04 -0.56
CA LEU A 74 -4.40 5.45 -1.50
C LEU A 74 -5.77 5.20 -0.87
N VAL A 75 -5.79 4.70 0.36
CA VAL A 75 -7.02 4.46 1.12
C VAL A 75 -7.74 5.78 1.43
N ASP A 76 -7.02 6.80 1.88
CA ASP A 76 -7.60 8.11 2.17
C ASP A 76 -8.21 8.75 0.91
N ARG A 77 -7.53 8.63 -0.23
CA ARG A 77 -8.06 9.08 -1.53
C ARG A 77 -9.30 8.30 -1.96
N ALA A 78 -9.31 6.98 -1.77
CA ALA A 78 -10.48 6.16 -2.07
C ALA A 78 -11.67 6.54 -1.18
N ARG A 79 -11.44 6.76 0.11
CA ARG A 79 -12.46 7.25 1.04
C ARG A 79 -13.01 8.61 0.65
N ALA A 80 -12.14 9.56 0.29
CA ALA A 80 -12.54 10.90 -0.15
C ALA A 80 -13.38 10.84 -1.44
N ARG A 81 -12.98 10.06 -2.45
CA ARG A 81 -13.76 9.86 -3.68
C ARG A 81 -15.12 9.21 -3.40
N GLY A 82 -15.15 8.19 -2.54
CA GLY A 82 -16.38 7.54 -2.13
C GLY A 82 -17.34 8.50 -1.39
N ALA A 83 -16.83 9.41 -0.57
CA ALA A 83 -17.61 10.46 0.07
C ALA A 83 -18.17 11.45 -0.95
N GLN A 84 -17.34 11.97 -1.86
CA GLN A 84 -17.79 12.89 -2.92
C GLN A 84 -18.89 12.30 -3.81
N LYS A 85 -18.74 11.02 -4.20
CA LYS A 85 -19.76 10.31 -4.99
C LYS A 85 -21.08 10.17 -4.23
N ARG A 86 -21.05 9.95 -2.91
CA ARG A 86 -22.27 9.94 -2.09
C ARG A 86 -22.96 11.28 -2.01
N TRP A 87 -22.19 12.37 -1.86
CA TRP A 87 -22.73 13.75 -1.86
C TRP A 87 -23.32 14.15 -3.20
N ALA A 88 -22.64 13.83 -4.30
CA ALA A 88 -23.15 14.11 -5.66
C ALA A 88 -24.36 13.24 -6.05
N GLY A 89 -24.58 12.11 -5.38
CA GLY A 89 -25.67 11.17 -5.66
C GLY A 89 -26.92 11.33 -4.81
N LEU A 90 -26.99 12.33 -3.93
CA LEU A 90 -28.15 12.56 -3.07
C LEU A 90 -29.43 12.93 -3.84
N ASP A 91 -29.31 13.34 -5.10
CA ASP A 91 -30.46 13.75 -5.95
C ASP A 91 -31.06 12.60 -6.80
N ARG A 92 -30.40 11.45 -6.99
CA ARG A 92 -30.93 10.32 -7.78
C ARG A 92 -30.32 8.99 -7.36
N VAL A 93 -30.95 8.27 -6.48
CA VAL A 93 -30.55 6.88 -6.16
C VAL A 93 -31.34 5.89 -7.04
N SER A 94 -30.72 5.38 -8.10
CA SER A 94 -31.18 4.17 -8.79
C SER A 94 -30.61 2.93 -8.09
N LEU A 95 -31.44 1.88 -7.93
CA LEU A 95 -30.98 0.60 -7.35
C LEU A 95 -29.80 -0.01 -8.12
N THR A 96 -29.73 0.22 -9.43
CA THR A 96 -28.67 -0.22 -10.33
C THR A 96 -27.33 0.44 -9.99
N ASP A 97 -27.34 1.72 -9.60
CA ASP A 97 -26.13 2.46 -9.20
C ASP A 97 -25.55 1.98 -7.85
N SER A 98 -26.41 1.47 -6.96
CA SER A 98 -25.95 0.87 -5.69
C SER A 98 -25.15 -0.42 -5.90
N LEU A 99 -25.55 -1.26 -6.85
CA LEU A 99 -24.85 -2.51 -7.15
C LEU A 99 -23.51 -2.26 -7.87
N VAL A 100 -23.46 -1.26 -8.75
CA VAL A 100 -22.21 -0.84 -9.41
C VAL A 100 -21.23 -0.21 -8.42
N ARG A 101 -21.72 0.53 -7.41
CA ARG A 101 -20.89 1.12 -6.36
C ARG A 101 -20.25 0.08 -5.43
N ALA A 102 -20.92 -1.04 -5.15
CA ALA A 102 -20.38 -2.11 -4.32
C ALA A 102 -19.16 -2.79 -4.92
N HIS A 103 -18.96 -2.67 -6.23
CA HIS A 103 -17.82 -3.21 -6.98
C HIS A 103 -16.81 -2.14 -7.41
N SER A 104 -16.97 -0.88 -6.94
CA SER A 104 -16.03 0.18 -7.31
C SER A 104 -14.68 -0.01 -6.58
N GLU A 105 -13.58 0.28 -7.28
CA GLU A 105 -12.23 0.30 -6.70
C GLU A 105 -12.15 1.18 -5.44
N ASP A 106 -12.97 2.23 -5.38
CA ASP A 106 -13.09 3.13 -4.23
C ASP A 106 -13.64 2.44 -2.97
N ALA A 107 -14.46 1.41 -3.09
CA ALA A 107 -14.94 0.60 -1.97
C ALA A 107 -13.97 -0.54 -1.62
N MET A 108 -13.27 -1.08 -2.62
CA MET A 108 -12.37 -2.22 -2.45
C MET A 108 -11.12 -1.86 -1.64
N LEU A 109 -10.53 -0.68 -1.85
CA LEU A 109 -9.34 -0.27 -1.11
C LEU A 109 -9.56 -0.09 0.40
N PRO A 110 -10.64 0.56 0.89
CA PRO A 110 -10.95 0.59 2.31
C PRO A 110 -11.22 -0.79 2.92
N ALA A 111 -11.89 -1.69 2.19
CA ALA A 111 -12.13 -3.06 2.64
C ALA A 111 -10.82 -3.87 2.74
N LEU A 112 -9.95 -3.73 1.75
CA LEU A 112 -8.61 -4.32 1.78
C LEU A 112 -7.78 -3.77 2.94
N ASP A 113 -7.86 -2.46 3.21
CA ASP A 113 -7.18 -1.83 4.33
C ASP A 113 -7.63 -2.39 5.68
N ALA A 114 -8.93 -2.55 5.88
CA ALA A 114 -9.49 -3.16 7.08
C ALA A 114 -9.01 -4.61 7.25
N ALA A 115 -9.06 -5.41 6.19
CA ALA A 115 -8.58 -6.79 6.19
C ALA A 115 -7.07 -6.87 6.46
N LEU A 116 -6.26 -5.99 5.85
CA LEU A 116 -4.81 -5.93 6.10
C LEU A 116 -4.49 -5.51 7.54
N THR A 117 -5.27 -4.63 8.13
CA THR A 117 -5.10 -4.24 9.54
C THR A 117 -5.34 -5.42 10.48
N ARG A 118 -6.33 -6.26 10.18
CA ARG A 118 -6.55 -7.51 10.92
C ARG A 118 -5.44 -8.51 10.69
N LEU A 119 -5.02 -8.72 9.44
CA LEU A 119 -3.90 -9.60 9.12
C LEU A 119 -2.61 -9.16 9.82
N GLU A 120 -2.37 -7.85 9.93
CA GLU A 120 -1.21 -7.29 10.63
C GLU A 120 -1.22 -7.64 12.13
N SER A 121 -2.39 -7.71 12.76
CA SER A 121 -2.51 -8.13 14.16
C SER A 121 -2.32 -9.63 14.36
N GLU A 122 -2.62 -10.47 13.37
CA GLU A 122 -2.48 -11.93 13.42
C GLU A 122 -1.10 -12.40 12.95
N ASP A 123 -0.64 -11.89 11.80
CA ASP A 123 0.67 -12.17 11.22
C ASP A 123 1.24 -10.93 10.53
N PRO A 124 2.02 -10.10 11.25
CA PRO A 124 2.63 -8.88 10.70
C PRO A 124 3.50 -9.14 9.48
N GLN A 125 4.12 -10.34 9.37
CA GLN A 125 4.97 -10.68 8.24
C GLN A 125 4.15 -10.94 6.98
N LEU A 126 2.99 -11.59 7.09
CA LEU A 126 2.07 -11.76 5.96
C LEU A 126 1.52 -10.41 5.46
N ALA A 127 1.12 -9.53 6.38
CA ALA A 127 0.67 -8.19 6.02
C ALA A 127 1.76 -7.40 5.29
N LYS A 128 3.00 -7.41 5.79
CA LYS A 128 4.15 -6.77 5.15
C LYS A 128 4.45 -7.33 3.76
N ILE A 129 4.32 -8.63 3.55
CA ILE A 129 4.46 -9.25 2.23
C ILE A 129 3.43 -8.67 1.24
N VAL A 130 2.18 -8.55 1.66
CA VAL A 130 1.11 -7.98 0.81
C VAL A 130 1.39 -6.52 0.51
N GLU A 131 1.78 -5.73 1.49
CA GLU A 131 2.13 -4.31 1.31
C GLU A 131 3.24 -4.13 0.27
N LEU A 132 4.33 -4.87 0.39
CA LEU A 132 5.45 -4.81 -0.56
C LEU A 132 5.05 -5.24 -1.98
N ARG A 133 4.22 -6.27 -2.09
CA ARG A 133 3.80 -6.83 -3.39
C ARG A 133 2.71 -5.99 -4.06
N TYR A 134 1.75 -5.50 -3.29
CA TYR A 134 0.57 -4.81 -3.82
C TYR A 134 0.79 -3.29 -3.95
N PHE A 135 1.23 -2.63 -2.89
CA PHE A 135 1.37 -1.17 -2.87
C PHE A 135 2.71 -0.69 -3.43
N VAL A 136 3.81 -1.37 -3.13
CA VAL A 136 5.14 -1.03 -3.68
C VAL A 136 5.36 -1.65 -5.07
N GLY A 137 4.76 -2.80 -5.33
CA GLY A 137 4.88 -3.49 -6.60
C GLY A 137 6.16 -4.28 -6.78
N LEU A 138 6.86 -4.63 -5.68
CA LEU A 138 8.09 -5.41 -5.76
C LEU A 138 7.87 -6.79 -6.38
N GLY A 139 8.87 -7.30 -7.11
CA GLY A 139 8.96 -8.68 -7.56
C GLY A 139 9.06 -9.66 -6.39
N ILE A 140 8.97 -10.97 -6.67
CA ILE A 140 9.12 -12.00 -5.63
C ILE A 140 10.51 -11.94 -4.99
N GLU A 141 11.54 -11.84 -5.81
CA GLU A 141 12.95 -11.80 -5.40
C GLU A 141 13.25 -10.54 -4.57
N GLU A 142 12.79 -9.38 -5.04
CA GLU A 142 12.98 -8.09 -4.36
C GLU A 142 12.28 -8.08 -2.98
N ALA A 143 11.02 -8.50 -2.93
CA ALA A 143 10.27 -8.56 -1.67
C ALA A 143 10.89 -9.58 -0.70
N ALA A 144 11.39 -10.72 -1.19
CA ALA A 144 12.09 -11.73 -0.41
C ALA A 144 13.38 -11.16 0.20
N ALA A 145 14.16 -10.40 -0.58
CA ALA A 145 15.36 -9.73 -0.11
C ALA A 145 15.05 -8.68 0.97
N VAL A 146 13.96 -7.90 0.80
CA VAL A 146 13.54 -6.90 1.80
C VAL A 146 13.15 -7.55 3.13
N ILE A 147 12.44 -8.71 3.09
CA ILE A 147 11.98 -9.41 4.29
C ILE A 147 13.08 -10.29 4.90
N GLY A 148 14.09 -10.70 4.11
CA GLY A 148 15.15 -11.60 4.54
C GLY A 148 14.75 -13.07 4.54
N ILE A 149 13.91 -13.50 3.58
CA ILE A 149 13.49 -14.90 3.39
C ILE A 149 13.77 -15.37 1.96
N SER A 150 13.70 -16.69 1.72
CA SER A 150 13.86 -17.20 0.35
C SER A 150 12.67 -16.83 -0.54
N PRO A 151 12.89 -16.66 -1.87
CA PRO A 151 11.82 -16.42 -2.84
C PRO A 151 10.73 -17.49 -2.82
N ALA A 152 11.10 -18.76 -2.63
CA ALA A 152 10.15 -19.86 -2.50
C ALA A 152 9.26 -19.73 -1.26
N THR A 153 9.84 -19.33 -0.13
CA THR A 153 9.09 -19.06 1.11
C THR A 153 8.17 -17.86 0.94
N LEU A 154 8.63 -16.78 0.30
CA LEU A 154 7.80 -15.61 0.03
C LEU A 154 6.62 -15.98 -0.86
N LYS A 155 6.84 -16.72 -1.94
CA LYS A 155 5.77 -17.16 -2.85
C LYS A 155 4.67 -17.93 -2.12
N ARG A 156 5.06 -18.88 -1.25
CA ARG A 156 4.12 -19.66 -0.43
C ARG A 156 3.36 -18.78 0.56
N ARG A 157 4.06 -17.90 1.30
CA ARG A 157 3.45 -16.97 2.26
C ARG A 157 2.53 -15.96 1.57
N PHE A 158 2.91 -15.44 0.42
CA PHE A 158 2.06 -14.54 -0.35
C PHE A 158 0.76 -15.22 -0.82
N ALA A 159 0.83 -16.50 -1.24
CA ALA A 159 -0.36 -17.27 -1.57
C ALA A 159 -1.29 -17.45 -0.36
N LEU A 160 -0.72 -17.75 0.82
CA LEU A 160 -1.47 -17.85 2.07
C LEU A 160 -2.14 -16.52 2.44
N ALA A 161 -1.40 -15.41 2.39
CA ALA A 161 -1.92 -14.09 2.68
C ALA A 161 -3.09 -13.72 1.75
N ARG A 162 -2.97 -14.02 0.45
CA ARG A 162 -4.05 -13.79 -0.53
C ARG A 162 -5.30 -14.60 -0.22
N ALA A 163 -5.15 -15.88 0.13
CA ALA A 163 -6.27 -16.74 0.47
C ALA A 163 -6.98 -16.23 1.74
N TRP A 164 -6.21 -15.82 2.75
CA TRP A 164 -6.74 -15.22 3.98
C TRP A 164 -7.52 -13.94 3.69
N LEU A 165 -6.92 -13.00 2.94
CA LEU A 165 -7.58 -11.74 2.58
C LEU A 165 -8.84 -11.95 1.76
N PHE A 166 -8.84 -12.89 0.82
CA PHE A 166 -10.01 -13.21 0.02
C PHE A 166 -11.17 -13.69 0.90
N ARG A 167 -10.90 -14.57 1.85
CA ARG A 167 -11.90 -15.06 2.81
C ARG A 167 -12.43 -13.92 3.69
N GLU A 168 -11.50 -13.13 4.27
CA GLU A 168 -11.85 -12.02 5.17
C GLU A 168 -12.70 -10.94 4.47
N MET A 169 -12.38 -10.63 3.22
CA MET A 169 -13.14 -9.65 2.44
C MET A 169 -14.49 -10.20 1.96
N ALA A 170 -14.63 -11.52 1.78
CA ALA A 170 -15.91 -12.16 1.43
C ALA A 170 -16.88 -12.24 2.63
N ASP A 171 -16.34 -12.39 3.84
CA ASP A 171 -17.12 -12.51 5.08
C ASP A 171 -17.57 -11.16 5.66
N GLN A 172 -17.10 -10.03 5.10
CA GLN A 172 -17.58 -8.71 5.53
C GLN A 172 -19.04 -8.50 5.12
N PRO A 173 -19.96 -8.23 6.06
CA PRO A 173 -21.35 -7.95 5.72
C PRO A 173 -21.44 -6.72 4.82
N ARG A 174 -22.19 -6.85 3.74
CA ARG A 174 -22.46 -5.78 2.74
C ARG A 174 -23.31 -4.65 3.32
#